data_f71aab517b159d0d2d13f3b705c4d856
#
_entry.id   f71aab517b159d0d2d13f3b705c4d856
#
_cell.length_a   1.000
_cell.length_b   1.000
_cell.length_c   1.000
_cell.angle_alpha   90.00
_cell.angle_beta   90.00
_cell.angle_gamma   90.00
#
_symmetry.space_group_name_H-M   'P 1'
#
loop_
_entity.id
_entity.type
_entity.pdbx_description
1 polymer ?
#
loop_
_entity_poly.entity_id
_entity_poly.type
_entity_poly.pdbx_seq_one_letter_code
_entity_poly.pdbx_strand_id
1 'polypeptide(L)'
;QSAIKSSENFIASFPGTKYRESALFNKFKASYEIAVNSVFSKKLDRLQELQQQYEVILRYYPETLFLSELEDKMKTVNTEIDKLKQTTTTLTK
;
A
#
# COMPACT_ATOMS: atom_id res chain seq x y z
N GLN A 1 6.03 -22.21 8.15
CA GLN A 1 6.38 -21.31 7.07
C GLN A 1 6.13 -21.89 5.72
N SER A 2 6.55 -23.14 5.56
CA SER A 2 6.29 -23.79 4.30
C SER A 2 4.81 -23.84 4.01
N ALA A 3 4.02 -24.04 5.04
CA ALA A 3 2.58 -24.10 4.87
C ALA A 3 2.05 -22.76 4.36
N ILE A 4 2.60 -21.68 4.88
CA ILE A 4 2.17 -20.37 4.45
C ILE A 4 2.53 -20.13 3.00
N LYS A 5 3.74 -20.51 2.62
CA LYS A 5 4.16 -20.37 1.24
C LYS A 5 3.30 -21.21 0.31
N SER A 6 2.99 -22.41 0.75
CA SER A 6 2.14 -23.28 -0.05
C SER A 6 0.79 -22.64 -0.30
N SER A 7 0.23 -22.02 0.72
CA SER A 7 -1.05 -21.34 0.57
C SER A 7 -0.96 -20.24 -0.45
N GLU A 8 0.10 -19.47 -0.38
CA GLU A 8 0.26 -18.36 -1.32
C GLU A 8 0.43 -18.88 -2.74
N ASN A 9 1.21 -19.95 -2.89
CA ASN A 9 1.37 -20.53 -4.21
C ASN A 9 0.06 -21.03 -4.75
N PHE A 10 -0.73 -21.64 -3.89
CA PHE A 10 -2.02 -22.15 -4.29
C PHE A 10 -2.90 -21.03 -4.85
N ILE A 11 -2.95 -19.93 -4.14
CA ILE A 11 -3.76 -18.79 -4.56
C ILE A 11 -3.23 -18.25 -5.88
N ALA A 12 -1.93 -18.17 -6.02
CA ALA A 12 -1.32 -17.67 -7.24
C ALA A 12 -1.62 -18.57 -8.42
N SER A 13 -1.87 -19.85 -8.15
CA SER A 13 -2.17 -20.80 -9.20
C SER A 13 -3.51 -20.52 -9.87
N PHE A 14 -4.34 -19.72 -9.26
CA PHE A 14 -5.62 -19.38 -9.83
C PHE A 14 -5.59 -17.95 -10.34
N PRO A 15 -4.99 -17.76 -11.49
CA PRO A 15 -4.73 -16.41 -11.99
C PRO A 15 -5.98 -15.59 -12.26
N GLY A 16 -7.08 -16.23 -12.57
CA GLY A 16 -8.29 -15.49 -12.88
C GLY A 16 -9.05 -14.98 -11.68
N THR A 17 -8.51 -15.13 -10.50
CA THR A 17 -9.22 -14.79 -9.28
C THR A 17 -9.18 -13.29 -9.00
N LYS A 18 -10.24 -12.62 -9.37
CA LYS A 18 -10.35 -11.19 -9.04
C LYS A 18 -10.51 -10.97 -7.54
N TYR A 19 -10.90 -12.02 -6.85
CA TYR A 19 -11.05 -11.93 -5.41
C TYR A 19 -9.76 -11.50 -4.74
N ARG A 20 -8.64 -12.07 -5.19
CA ARG A 20 -7.35 -11.71 -4.61
C ARG A 20 -7.01 -10.26 -4.92
N GLU A 21 -7.28 -9.83 -6.13
CA GLU A 21 -7.02 -8.46 -6.51
C GLU A 21 -7.83 -7.51 -5.63
N SER A 22 -9.11 -7.81 -5.45
CA SER A 22 -9.95 -6.98 -4.61
C SER A 22 -9.47 -6.99 -3.16
N ALA A 23 -9.01 -8.13 -2.67
CA ALA A 23 -8.54 -8.24 -1.31
C ALA A 23 -7.31 -7.34 -1.10
N LEU A 24 -6.40 -7.36 -2.04
CA LEU A 24 -5.22 -6.51 -1.95
C LEU A 24 -5.61 -5.04 -1.96
N PHE A 25 -6.53 -4.68 -2.82
CA PHE A 25 -6.98 -3.30 -2.91
C PHE A 25 -7.69 -2.88 -1.62
N ASN A 26 -8.53 -3.73 -1.09
CA ASN A 26 -9.22 -3.41 0.16
C ASN A 26 -8.23 -3.24 1.30
N LYS A 27 -7.22 -4.10 1.35
CA LYS A 27 -6.20 -3.97 2.37
C LYS A 27 -5.48 -2.63 2.22
N PHE A 28 -5.16 -2.26 0.99
CA PHE A 28 -4.50 -0.99 0.73
C PHE A 28 -5.37 0.17 1.20
N LYS A 29 -6.66 0.14 0.89
CA LYS A 29 -7.56 1.20 1.30
C LYS A 29 -7.66 1.31 2.82
N ALA A 30 -7.78 0.18 3.49
CA ALA A 30 -7.85 0.18 4.94
C ALA A 30 -6.57 0.75 5.54
N SER A 31 -5.44 0.33 5.03
CA SER A 31 -4.16 0.84 5.51
C SER A 31 -4.05 2.35 5.24
N TYR A 32 -4.56 2.78 4.10
CA TYR A 32 -4.53 4.20 3.75
C TYR A 32 -5.30 5.02 4.79
N GLU A 33 -6.49 4.59 5.13
CA GLU A 33 -7.29 5.32 6.11
C GLU A 33 -6.63 5.33 7.48
N ILE A 34 -6.05 4.20 7.85
CA ILE A 34 -5.34 4.14 9.12
C ILE A 34 -4.16 5.10 9.10
N ALA A 35 -3.44 5.14 7.99
CA ALA A 35 -2.27 6.00 7.87
C ALA A 35 -2.63 7.47 8.02
N VAL A 36 -3.67 7.90 7.30
CA VAL A 36 -4.01 9.32 7.34
C VAL A 36 -4.61 9.73 8.67
N ASN A 37 -5.10 8.77 9.44
CA ASN A 37 -5.65 9.04 10.76
C ASN A 37 -4.67 8.75 11.88
N SER A 38 -3.47 8.33 11.56
CA SER A 38 -2.47 8.01 12.57
C SER A 38 -1.82 9.29 13.10
N VAL A 39 -1.26 9.16 14.30
CA VAL A 39 -0.53 10.28 14.87
C VAL A 39 0.71 10.56 14.02
N PHE A 40 1.22 11.78 14.16
CA PHE A 40 2.34 12.24 13.34
C PHE A 40 3.52 11.27 13.37
N SER A 41 3.89 10.80 14.54
CA SER A 41 5.08 9.98 14.67
C SER A 41 4.93 8.61 14.00
N LYS A 42 3.70 8.13 13.85
CA LYS A 42 3.46 6.83 13.25
C LYS A 42 3.01 6.95 11.81
N LYS A 43 2.61 8.14 11.42
CA LYS A 43 2.04 8.34 10.09
C LYS A 43 3.04 8.02 9.00
N LEU A 44 4.28 8.46 9.17
CA LEU A 44 5.29 8.23 8.15
C LEU A 44 5.52 6.75 7.89
N ASP A 45 5.65 5.97 8.97
CA ASP A 45 5.83 4.54 8.82
C ASP A 45 4.69 3.91 8.05
N ARG A 46 3.48 4.30 8.39
CA ARG A 46 2.32 3.70 7.74
C ARG A 46 2.21 4.13 6.29
N LEU A 47 2.56 5.37 5.99
CA LEU A 47 2.55 5.84 4.60
C LEU A 47 3.59 5.10 3.78
N GLN A 48 4.76 4.84 4.35
CA GLN A 48 5.78 4.09 3.64
C GLN A 48 5.32 2.66 3.38
N GLU A 49 4.59 2.10 4.31
CA GLU A 49 4.05 0.76 4.11
C GLU A 49 3.07 0.74 2.93
N LEU A 50 2.31 1.81 2.79
CA LEU A 50 1.40 1.92 1.66
C LEU A 50 2.16 1.90 0.34
N GLN A 51 3.30 2.55 0.29
CA GLN A 51 4.10 2.51 -0.92
C GLN A 51 4.49 1.09 -1.28
N GLN A 52 4.87 0.30 -0.29
CA GLN A 52 5.22 -1.08 -0.53
C GLN A 52 4.02 -1.89 -1.02
N GLN A 53 2.87 -1.67 -0.40
CA GLN A 53 1.67 -2.38 -0.83
C GLN A 53 1.31 -2.02 -2.27
N TYR A 54 1.46 -0.76 -2.61
CA TYR A 54 1.18 -0.31 -3.97
C TYR A 54 2.08 -1.05 -4.97
N GLU A 55 3.36 -1.14 -4.67
CA GLU A 55 4.28 -1.84 -5.56
C GLU A 55 3.94 -3.32 -5.66
N VAL A 56 3.56 -3.93 -4.56
CA VAL A 56 3.19 -5.34 -4.57
C VAL A 56 1.98 -5.57 -5.47
N ILE A 57 0.99 -4.70 -5.34
CA ILE A 57 -0.22 -4.84 -6.14
C ILE A 57 0.11 -4.73 -7.63
N LEU A 58 0.92 -3.75 -7.99
CA LEU A 58 1.27 -3.58 -9.39
C LEU A 58 2.17 -4.71 -9.90
N ARG A 59 2.94 -5.31 -9.01
CA ARG A 59 3.77 -6.43 -9.42
C ARG A 59 2.93 -7.63 -9.82
N TYR A 60 1.87 -7.88 -9.06
CA TYR A 60 1.01 -9.02 -9.34
C TYR A 60 -0.09 -8.68 -10.34
N TYR A 61 -0.53 -7.45 -10.34
CA TYR A 61 -1.64 -7.02 -11.19
C TYR A 61 -1.30 -5.69 -11.85
N PRO A 62 -0.36 -5.69 -12.78
CA PRO A 62 0.06 -4.43 -13.40
C PRO A 62 -1.04 -3.72 -14.17
N GLU A 63 -2.04 -4.46 -14.59
CA GLU A 63 -3.16 -3.87 -15.32
C GLU A 63 -4.44 -3.91 -14.50
N THR A 64 -4.30 -3.74 -13.20
CA THR A 64 -5.47 -3.79 -12.33
C THR A 64 -6.46 -2.70 -12.68
N LEU A 65 -7.74 -3.04 -12.52
CA LEU A 65 -8.80 -2.07 -12.75
C LEU A 65 -8.79 -0.96 -11.69
N PHE A 66 -8.13 -1.19 -10.58
CA PHE A 66 -8.06 -0.21 -9.51
C PHE A 66 -6.87 0.73 -9.66
N LEU A 67 -6.17 0.66 -10.78
CA LEU A 67 -4.95 1.44 -10.95
C LEU A 67 -5.19 2.93 -10.73
N SER A 68 -6.26 3.46 -11.31
CA SER A 68 -6.57 4.88 -11.15
C SER A 68 -6.72 5.26 -9.69
N GLU A 69 -7.45 4.46 -8.93
CA GLU A 69 -7.64 4.76 -7.52
C GLU A 69 -6.36 4.61 -6.74
N LEU A 70 -5.57 3.60 -7.10
CA LEU A 70 -4.29 3.42 -6.43
C LEU A 70 -3.38 4.62 -6.66
N GLU A 71 -3.31 5.08 -7.89
CA GLU A 71 -2.48 6.23 -8.20
C GLU A 71 -2.97 7.49 -7.49
N ASP A 72 -4.28 7.66 -7.45
CA ASP A 72 -4.85 8.82 -6.78
C ASP A 72 -4.48 8.81 -5.29
N LYS A 73 -4.62 7.66 -4.65
CA LYS A 73 -4.26 7.56 -3.25
C LYS A 73 -2.76 7.73 -3.05
N MET A 74 -1.97 7.24 -3.99
CA MET A 74 -0.52 7.38 -3.88
C MET A 74 -0.08 8.82 -4.00
N LYS A 75 -0.79 9.62 -4.78
CA LYS A 75 -0.47 11.04 -4.83
C LYS A 75 -0.57 11.66 -3.45
N THR A 76 -1.66 11.36 -2.75
CA THR A 76 -1.83 11.85 -1.40
C THR A 76 -0.75 11.30 -0.48
N VAL A 77 -0.46 10.00 -0.59
CA VAL A 77 0.55 9.38 0.24
C VAL A 77 1.90 10.07 0.04
N ASN A 78 2.29 10.25 -1.20
CA ASN A 78 3.58 10.87 -1.50
C ASN A 78 3.63 12.31 -0.99
N THR A 79 2.53 13.04 -1.16
CA THR A 79 2.46 14.41 -0.67
C THR A 79 2.62 14.46 0.84
N GLU A 80 1.93 13.56 1.54
CA GLU A 80 2.03 13.54 2.99
C GLU A 80 3.43 13.15 3.45
N ILE A 81 4.02 12.17 2.78
CA ILE A 81 5.38 11.77 3.14
C ILE A 81 6.34 12.94 2.94
N ASP A 82 6.19 13.64 1.85
CA ASP A 82 7.06 14.78 1.57
C ASP A 82 6.92 15.85 2.65
N LYS A 83 5.69 16.13 3.04
CA LYS A 83 5.45 17.11 4.10
C LYS A 83 6.09 16.66 5.40
N LEU A 84 5.94 15.40 5.74
CA LEU A 84 6.53 14.88 6.97
C LEU A 84 8.04 14.97 6.95
N LYS A 85 8.63 14.64 5.82
CA LYS A 85 10.08 14.70 5.70
C LYS A 85 10.58 16.13 5.78
N GLN A 86 9.87 17.05 5.16
CA GLN A 86 10.27 18.46 5.21
C GLN A 86 10.21 18.97 6.62
N THR A 87 9.17 18.62 7.35
CA THR A 87 9.04 19.03 8.75
C THR A 87 10.20 18.50 9.56
N THR A 88 10.52 17.22 9.37
CA THR A 88 11.63 16.61 10.08
C THR A 88 12.94 17.31 9.76
N THR A 89 13.15 17.59 8.47
CA THR A 89 14.38 18.28 8.07
C THR A 89 14.48 19.65 8.71
N THR A 90 13.37 20.37 8.74
CA THR A 90 13.34 21.67 9.33
C THR A 90 13.69 21.60 10.81
N LEU A 91 13.13 20.62 11.52
CA LEU A 91 13.40 20.46 12.94
C LEU A 91 14.85 20.08 13.18
N THR A 92 15.41 19.27 12.30
CA THR A 92 16.79 18.86 12.44
C THR A 92 17.73 20.04 12.36
N LYS A 93 17.40 20.98 11.55
CA LYS A 93 18.23 22.17 11.45
C LYS A 93 18.05 23.05 12.66
#